data_15bd20b9c597d0e7bee90221db41caa4
#
_entry.id   15bd20b9c597d0e7bee90221db41caa4
#
_cell.length_a   1.000
_cell.length_b   1.000
_cell.length_c   1.000
_cell.angle_alpha   90.00
_cell.angle_beta   90.00
_cell.angle_gamma   90.00
#
_symmetry.space_group_name_H-M   'P 1'
#
loop_
_entity.id
_entity.type
_entity.pdbx_description
1 polymer ?
#
loop_
_entity_poly.entity_id
_entity_poly.type
_entity_poly.pdbx_seq_one_letter_code
_entity_poly.pdbx_strand_id
1 'polypeptide(L)'
;MAARGLLLWLLIGLVFWAVAGLLPSIDVPSFGAVLLTTALIALLHALLWPLLIRVLLPLTVLTFGLGSLVLNAAIVSLAIKLVDGSAPAFSGAVLLSVVLSICLLVLAPALGFDDDARQLRLVRRRARRARKASRTDVPGVIMFEIDGLSEPVLRRALSEGYAPTMARWLDEGSHRVVPWECDLSSQTGASQAGLLLGSNDDMPAFRWYEKESGRTMVSNHGKDAVELEQRHSDGGGLLAAGGASRGNMFSGDAPHCSATMSVLRDRERASTREYFAYFADPYGFTRTIALSLWDVLLELRAARRQRKRGEEHVERGGLYPLIRASITVVMRDLNVATLLGDIVEGVPVVYSTFVGYDEVAHHSGIEEPDAFAVLRQHDAQLARLERAIELAPRPYHLVVLSDHGQAQGRPFRQRYGVELEELVRGALTGGEVYAPRAPDEGLSSLGGALTDARDEEGPGAKMLARATRDRVVDGDVVLGPNRHAVEDSLVDASRHAAVVLASGGLGLISLPERK
;
A
#
# COMPACT_ATOMS: atom_id res chain seq x y z
N MET A 1 -2.03 16.11 -30.81
CA MET A 1 -2.81 15.34 -29.82
C MET A 1 -4.01 14.62 -30.42
N ALA A 2 -4.88 15.29 -31.21
CA ALA A 2 -6.05 14.65 -31.79
C ALA A 2 -5.72 13.41 -32.67
N ALA A 3 -4.73 13.52 -33.56
CA ALA A 3 -4.31 12.40 -34.43
C ALA A 3 -3.80 11.17 -33.64
N ARG A 4 -3.05 11.41 -32.55
CA ARG A 4 -2.59 10.33 -31.66
C ARG A 4 -3.75 9.69 -30.89
N GLY A 5 -4.72 10.49 -30.46
CA GLY A 5 -5.94 10.00 -29.79
C GLY A 5 -6.78 9.14 -30.74
N LEU A 6 -6.93 9.56 -32.00
CA LEU A 6 -7.61 8.79 -33.03
C LEU A 6 -6.89 7.45 -33.30
N LEU A 7 -5.56 7.51 -33.42
CA LEU A 7 -4.75 6.30 -33.62
C LEU A 7 -4.89 5.33 -32.45
N LEU A 8 -4.83 5.82 -31.20
CA LEU A 8 -5.04 4.99 -30.01
C LEU A 8 -6.42 4.33 -30.02
N TRP A 9 -7.46 5.10 -30.33
CA TRP A 9 -8.83 4.58 -30.44
C TRP A 9 -8.97 3.49 -31.50
N LEU A 10 -8.38 3.69 -32.69
CA LEU A 10 -8.36 2.68 -33.76
C LEU A 10 -7.60 1.41 -33.35
N LEU A 11 -6.45 1.56 -32.68
CA LEU A 11 -5.68 0.42 -32.18
C LEU A 11 -6.44 -0.38 -31.10
N ILE A 12 -7.08 0.31 -30.17
CA ILE A 12 -7.95 -0.33 -29.15
C ILE A 12 -9.13 -1.03 -29.83
N GLY A 13 -9.73 -0.42 -30.85
CA GLY A 13 -10.77 -1.05 -31.67
C GLY A 13 -10.27 -2.31 -32.38
N LEU A 14 -9.06 -2.28 -32.94
CA LEU A 14 -8.46 -3.45 -33.59
C LEU A 14 -8.20 -4.59 -32.59
N VAL A 15 -7.69 -4.27 -31.40
CA VAL A 15 -7.51 -5.25 -30.32
C VAL A 15 -8.86 -5.84 -29.91
N PHE A 16 -9.86 -5.00 -29.72
CA PHE A 16 -11.21 -5.48 -29.39
C PHE A 16 -11.72 -6.44 -30.47
N TRP A 17 -11.62 -6.06 -31.76
CA TRP A 17 -12.02 -6.89 -32.89
C TRP A 17 -11.33 -8.26 -32.89
N ALA A 18 -10.01 -8.27 -32.66
CA ALA A 18 -9.23 -9.50 -32.61
C ALA A 18 -9.66 -10.40 -31.42
N VAL A 19 -9.87 -9.81 -30.24
CA VAL A 19 -10.32 -10.54 -29.03
C VAL A 19 -11.75 -11.06 -29.19
N ALA A 20 -12.65 -10.27 -29.76
CA ALA A 20 -14.02 -10.71 -30.06
C ALA A 20 -14.03 -11.91 -31.02
N GLY A 21 -13.17 -11.92 -32.04
CA GLY A 21 -13.04 -13.06 -32.95
C GLY A 21 -12.51 -14.35 -32.29
N LEU A 22 -11.85 -14.26 -31.14
CA LEU A 22 -11.37 -15.40 -30.35
C LEU A 22 -12.36 -15.85 -29.26
N LEU A 23 -13.36 -15.03 -28.92
CA LEU A 23 -14.31 -15.29 -27.85
C LEU A 23 -15.71 -15.56 -28.40
N PRO A 24 -16.19 -16.82 -28.39
CA PRO A 24 -17.51 -17.18 -28.92
C PRO A 24 -18.69 -16.47 -28.21
N SER A 25 -18.42 -15.88 -27.04
CA SER A 25 -19.42 -15.17 -26.23
C SER A 25 -19.60 -13.70 -26.63
N ILE A 26 -18.77 -13.19 -27.56
CA ILE A 26 -18.80 -11.79 -28.01
C ILE A 26 -19.01 -11.82 -29.53
N ASP A 27 -20.24 -11.57 -29.94
CA ASP A 27 -20.58 -11.41 -31.36
C ASP A 27 -20.61 -9.91 -31.68
N VAL A 28 -19.84 -9.50 -32.69
CA VAL A 28 -19.81 -8.10 -33.14
C VAL A 28 -19.89 -8.08 -34.66
N PRO A 29 -20.97 -7.52 -35.23
CA PRO A 29 -21.30 -7.69 -36.64
C PRO A 29 -20.33 -6.99 -37.61
N SER A 30 -19.60 -5.97 -37.16
CA SER A 30 -18.70 -5.22 -38.03
C SER A 30 -17.62 -4.47 -37.23
N PHE A 31 -16.51 -4.13 -37.89
CA PHE A 31 -15.47 -3.27 -37.28
C PHE A 31 -16.01 -1.88 -36.92
N GLY A 32 -16.98 -1.34 -37.68
CA GLY A 32 -17.65 -0.10 -37.34
C GLY A 32 -18.45 -0.18 -36.03
N ALA A 33 -19.12 -1.32 -35.77
CA ALA A 33 -19.79 -1.59 -34.50
C ALA A 33 -18.78 -1.65 -33.33
N VAL A 34 -17.60 -2.24 -33.53
CA VAL A 34 -16.52 -2.25 -32.54
C VAL A 34 -16.04 -0.83 -32.20
N LEU A 35 -15.82 0.01 -33.22
CA LEU A 35 -15.41 1.39 -33.02
C LEU A 35 -16.48 2.20 -32.27
N LEU A 36 -17.75 1.97 -32.59
CA LEU A 36 -18.86 2.59 -31.85
C LEU A 36 -18.92 2.12 -30.40
N THR A 37 -18.76 0.81 -30.18
CA THR A 37 -18.72 0.21 -28.82
C THR A 37 -17.57 0.76 -28.00
N THR A 38 -16.36 0.86 -28.56
CA THR A 38 -15.20 1.43 -27.85
C THR A 38 -15.39 2.91 -27.53
N ALA A 39 -16.02 3.69 -28.42
CA ALA A 39 -16.38 5.08 -28.13
C ALA A 39 -17.44 5.17 -27.03
N LEU A 40 -18.44 4.29 -27.05
CA LEU A 40 -19.48 4.22 -26.04
C LEU A 40 -18.92 3.77 -24.68
N ILE A 41 -17.99 2.82 -24.63
CA ILE A 41 -17.25 2.45 -23.41
C ILE A 41 -16.57 3.68 -22.82
N ALA A 42 -15.84 4.46 -23.63
CA ALA A 42 -15.18 5.66 -23.16
C ALA A 42 -16.19 6.71 -22.62
N LEU A 43 -17.32 6.89 -23.28
CA LEU A 43 -18.39 7.79 -22.84
C LEU A 43 -19.04 7.32 -21.53
N LEU A 44 -19.39 6.05 -21.43
CA LEU A 44 -19.98 5.46 -20.22
C LEU A 44 -19.00 5.54 -19.02
N HIS A 45 -17.70 5.29 -19.25
CA HIS A 45 -16.70 5.52 -18.21
C HIS A 45 -16.67 6.99 -17.77
N ALA A 46 -16.69 7.94 -18.69
CA ALA A 46 -16.67 9.34 -18.33
C ALA A 46 -17.91 9.78 -17.52
N LEU A 47 -19.07 9.22 -17.81
CA LEU A 47 -20.35 9.60 -17.19
C LEU A 47 -20.70 8.80 -15.94
N LEU A 48 -20.58 7.46 -16.03
CA LEU A 48 -21.05 6.55 -14.98
C LEU A 48 -20.00 6.27 -13.92
N TRP A 49 -18.72 6.21 -14.30
CA TRP A 49 -17.64 5.84 -13.39
C TRP A 49 -17.57 6.71 -12.13
N PRO A 50 -17.60 8.06 -12.19
CA PRO A 50 -17.56 8.90 -10.99
C PRO A 50 -18.76 8.70 -10.05
N LEU A 51 -19.89 8.27 -10.60
CA LEU A 51 -21.10 7.99 -9.81
C LEU A 51 -21.03 6.60 -9.17
N LEU A 52 -20.67 5.60 -9.97
CA LEU A 52 -20.63 4.21 -9.53
C LEU A 52 -19.53 3.98 -8.49
N ILE A 53 -18.37 4.64 -8.64
CA ILE A 53 -17.28 4.49 -7.68
C ILE A 53 -17.67 5.02 -6.29
N ARG A 54 -18.47 6.08 -6.20
CA ARG A 54 -18.95 6.60 -4.90
C ARG A 54 -19.76 5.56 -4.12
N VAL A 55 -20.53 4.72 -4.83
CA VAL A 55 -21.38 3.68 -4.23
C VAL A 55 -20.57 2.42 -3.96
N LEU A 56 -19.65 2.08 -4.89
CA LEU A 56 -18.92 0.81 -4.87
C LEU A 56 -17.49 0.94 -4.29
N LEU A 57 -17.09 2.12 -3.83
CA LEU A 57 -15.77 2.32 -3.25
C LEU A 57 -15.47 1.32 -2.12
N PRO A 58 -16.35 1.09 -1.13
CA PRO A 58 -16.09 0.10 -0.10
C PRO A 58 -15.80 -1.28 -0.70
N LEU A 59 -16.59 -1.71 -1.69
CA LEU A 59 -16.40 -2.99 -2.36
C LEU A 59 -15.08 -3.05 -3.15
N THR A 60 -14.69 -1.97 -3.81
CA THR A 60 -13.42 -1.93 -4.57
C THR A 60 -12.21 -1.97 -3.65
N VAL A 61 -12.25 -1.28 -2.52
CA VAL A 61 -11.20 -1.31 -1.50
C VAL A 61 -11.12 -2.72 -0.88
N LEU A 62 -12.25 -3.29 -0.45
CA LEU A 62 -12.35 -4.62 0.16
C LEU A 62 -11.88 -5.76 -0.74
N THR A 63 -12.03 -5.60 -2.04
CA THR A 63 -11.62 -6.61 -3.03
C THR A 63 -10.26 -6.32 -3.66
N PHE A 64 -9.44 -5.45 -3.04
CA PHE A 64 -8.14 -5.04 -3.59
C PHE A 64 -8.23 -4.55 -5.04
N GLY A 65 -9.30 -3.85 -5.37
CA GLY A 65 -9.55 -3.37 -6.71
C GLY A 65 -10.26 -4.36 -7.65
N LEU A 66 -10.42 -5.64 -7.28
CA LEU A 66 -11.14 -6.61 -8.12
C LEU A 66 -12.59 -6.20 -8.39
N GLY A 67 -13.24 -5.51 -7.44
CA GLY A 67 -14.57 -4.93 -7.64
C GLY A 67 -14.65 -3.96 -8.81
N SER A 68 -13.56 -3.28 -9.15
CA SER A 68 -13.50 -2.42 -10.32
C SER A 68 -13.43 -3.18 -11.64
N LEU A 69 -12.84 -4.38 -11.67
CA LEU A 69 -12.88 -5.24 -12.84
C LEU A 69 -14.32 -5.67 -13.15
N VAL A 70 -15.08 -5.98 -12.11
CA VAL A 70 -16.52 -6.29 -12.22
C VAL A 70 -17.29 -5.09 -12.80
N LEU A 71 -17.01 -3.90 -12.27
CA LEU A 71 -17.61 -2.66 -12.75
C LEU A 71 -17.22 -2.36 -14.21
N ASN A 72 -15.94 -2.54 -14.54
CA ASN A 72 -15.42 -2.37 -15.89
C ASN A 72 -16.10 -3.35 -16.87
N ALA A 73 -16.20 -4.63 -16.48
CA ALA A 73 -16.88 -5.65 -17.25
C ALA A 73 -18.40 -5.32 -17.44
N ALA A 74 -19.05 -4.77 -16.42
CA ALA A 74 -20.44 -4.34 -16.52
C ALA A 74 -20.62 -3.18 -17.51
N ILE A 75 -19.70 -2.19 -17.51
CA ILE A 75 -19.72 -1.08 -18.49
C ILE A 75 -19.46 -1.60 -19.90
N VAL A 76 -18.48 -2.51 -20.08
CA VAL A 76 -18.19 -3.14 -21.36
C VAL A 76 -19.41 -3.93 -21.86
N SER A 77 -20.02 -4.75 -21.00
CA SER A 77 -21.21 -5.52 -21.31
C SER A 77 -22.40 -4.64 -21.70
N LEU A 78 -22.60 -3.54 -20.97
CA LEU A 78 -23.65 -2.55 -21.27
C LEU A 78 -23.39 -1.89 -22.64
N ALA A 79 -22.16 -1.50 -22.92
CA ALA A 79 -21.83 -0.87 -24.20
C ALA A 79 -22.07 -1.82 -25.39
N ILE A 80 -21.67 -3.09 -25.28
CA ILE A 80 -21.94 -4.11 -26.30
C ILE A 80 -23.45 -4.29 -26.48
N LYS A 81 -24.19 -4.43 -25.37
CA LYS A 81 -25.65 -4.58 -25.42
C LYS A 81 -26.36 -3.40 -26.11
N LEU A 82 -25.89 -2.18 -25.91
CA LEU A 82 -26.49 -0.97 -26.50
C LEU A 82 -26.21 -0.87 -28.00
N VAL A 83 -25.11 -1.46 -28.50
CA VAL A 83 -24.75 -1.44 -29.92
C VAL A 83 -25.29 -2.65 -30.67
N ASP A 84 -25.25 -3.83 -30.05
CA ASP A 84 -25.52 -5.11 -30.69
C ASP A 84 -26.85 -5.76 -30.24
N GLY A 85 -27.50 -5.20 -29.22
CA GLY A 85 -28.76 -5.73 -28.69
C GLY A 85 -28.60 -6.93 -27.75
N SER A 86 -27.47 -7.63 -27.74
CA SER A 86 -27.18 -8.79 -26.89
C SER A 86 -26.06 -8.53 -25.90
N ALA A 87 -26.20 -8.97 -24.67
CA ALA A 87 -25.12 -8.88 -23.69
C ALA A 87 -24.19 -10.09 -23.81
N PRO A 88 -22.88 -9.91 -23.82
CA PRO A 88 -21.93 -11.02 -23.80
C PRO A 88 -22.00 -11.79 -22.48
N ALA A 89 -21.51 -13.04 -22.46
CA ALA A 89 -21.28 -13.72 -21.19
C ALA A 89 -20.35 -12.90 -20.30
N PHE A 90 -20.67 -12.83 -19.00
CA PHE A 90 -19.94 -11.97 -18.05
C PHE A 90 -18.43 -12.25 -18.02
N SER A 91 -18.04 -13.53 -18.10
CA SER A 91 -16.62 -13.94 -18.19
C SER A 91 -15.92 -13.38 -19.43
N GLY A 92 -16.60 -13.33 -20.58
CA GLY A 92 -16.09 -12.71 -21.80
C GLY A 92 -15.90 -11.20 -21.66
N ALA A 93 -16.86 -10.51 -21.03
CA ALA A 93 -16.73 -9.07 -20.75
C ALA A 93 -15.59 -8.77 -19.78
N VAL A 94 -15.36 -9.60 -18.75
CA VAL A 94 -14.22 -9.49 -17.84
C VAL A 94 -12.91 -9.66 -18.59
N LEU A 95 -12.77 -10.73 -19.40
CA LEU A 95 -11.56 -11.00 -20.15
C LEU A 95 -11.26 -9.86 -21.14
N LEU A 96 -12.28 -9.40 -21.88
CA LEU A 96 -12.14 -8.28 -22.80
C LEU A 96 -11.70 -7.01 -22.06
N SER A 97 -12.32 -6.68 -20.93
CA SER A 97 -11.94 -5.50 -20.15
C SER A 97 -10.51 -5.55 -19.66
N VAL A 98 -10.02 -6.71 -19.23
CA VAL A 98 -8.62 -6.93 -18.82
C VAL A 98 -7.67 -6.74 -20.00
N VAL A 99 -7.96 -7.37 -21.15
CA VAL A 99 -7.11 -7.25 -22.35
C VAL A 99 -7.05 -5.81 -22.83
N LEU A 100 -8.20 -5.12 -22.92
CA LEU A 100 -8.23 -3.70 -23.33
C LEU A 100 -7.44 -2.81 -22.37
N SER A 101 -7.53 -3.09 -21.06
CA SER A 101 -6.78 -2.37 -20.02
C SER A 101 -5.26 -2.56 -20.19
N ILE A 102 -4.81 -3.79 -20.41
CA ILE A 102 -3.39 -4.09 -20.65
C ILE A 102 -2.91 -3.43 -21.96
N CYS A 103 -3.69 -3.51 -23.02
CA CYS A 103 -3.34 -2.87 -24.28
C CYS A 103 -3.28 -1.34 -24.15
N LEU A 104 -4.20 -0.74 -23.42
CA LEU A 104 -4.18 0.69 -23.14
C LEU A 104 -2.92 1.08 -22.36
N LEU A 105 -2.51 0.26 -21.38
CA LEU A 105 -1.30 0.48 -20.58
C LEU A 105 -0.02 0.48 -21.44
N VAL A 106 0.04 -0.36 -22.49
CA VAL A 106 1.19 -0.46 -23.38
C VAL A 106 1.13 0.58 -24.50
N LEU A 107 -0.01 0.72 -25.14
CA LEU A 107 -0.17 1.56 -26.33
C LEU A 107 -0.18 3.07 -25.98
N ALA A 108 -0.76 3.45 -24.84
CA ALA A 108 -0.84 4.86 -24.49
C ALA A 108 0.55 5.50 -24.31
N PRO A 109 1.50 4.94 -23.53
CA PRO A 109 2.87 5.44 -23.45
C PRO A 109 3.60 5.39 -24.79
N ALA A 110 3.47 4.29 -25.54
CA ALA A 110 4.10 4.14 -26.87
C ALA A 110 3.69 5.23 -27.86
N LEU A 111 2.47 5.75 -27.74
CA LEU A 111 1.96 6.86 -28.54
C LEU A 111 2.25 8.24 -27.93
N GLY A 112 3.05 8.29 -26.86
CA GLY A 112 3.40 9.54 -26.17
C GLY A 112 2.26 10.12 -25.33
N PHE A 113 1.30 9.29 -24.92
CA PHE A 113 0.40 9.60 -23.81
C PHE A 113 1.11 9.22 -22.51
N ASP A 114 2.12 10.00 -22.18
CA ASP A 114 2.88 9.82 -20.95
C ASP A 114 1.96 10.03 -19.73
N ASP A 115 1.94 9.05 -18.86
CA ASP A 115 1.14 9.04 -17.64
C ASP A 115 1.59 10.17 -16.70
N ASP A 116 2.90 10.41 -16.65
CA ASP A 116 3.50 11.53 -15.94
C ASP A 116 3.02 12.87 -16.47
N ALA A 117 3.02 13.04 -17.80
CA ALA A 117 2.51 14.26 -18.43
C ALA A 117 1.01 14.44 -18.21
N ARG A 118 0.22 13.36 -18.08
CA ARG A 118 -1.20 13.42 -17.75
C ARG A 118 -1.40 13.84 -16.28
N GLN A 119 -0.72 13.19 -15.35
CA GLN A 119 -0.80 13.55 -13.93
C GLN A 119 -0.32 14.99 -13.72
N LEU A 120 0.78 15.37 -14.33
CA LEU A 120 1.28 16.75 -14.28
C LEU A 120 0.27 17.76 -14.84
N ARG A 121 -0.49 17.41 -15.89
CA ARG A 121 -1.60 18.25 -16.39
C ARG A 121 -2.74 18.34 -15.38
N LEU A 122 -3.07 17.28 -14.68
CA LEU A 122 -4.07 17.30 -13.61
C LEU A 122 -3.59 18.15 -12.43
N VAL A 123 -2.34 17.97 -12.01
CA VAL A 123 -1.66 18.81 -11.00
C VAL A 123 -1.69 20.28 -11.43
N ARG A 124 -1.28 20.62 -12.66
CA ARG A 124 -1.34 21.99 -13.20
C ARG A 124 -2.75 22.57 -13.23
N ARG A 125 -3.76 21.77 -13.57
CA ARG A 125 -5.17 22.22 -13.55
C ARG A 125 -5.65 22.48 -12.12
N ARG A 126 -5.29 21.62 -11.16
CA ARG A 126 -5.59 21.80 -9.73
C ARG A 126 -4.86 23.04 -9.19
N ALA A 127 -3.56 23.18 -9.46
CA ALA A 127 -2.76 24.35 -9.08
C ALA A 127 -3.33 25.66 -9.63
N ARG A 128 -3.84 25.67 -10.88
CA ARG A 128 -4.52 26.85 -11.44
C ARG A 128 -5.84 27.18 -10.75
N ARG A 129 -6.58 26.18 -10.25
CA ARG A 129 -7.80 26.37 -9.47
C ARG A 129 -7.50 26.77 -8.02
N ALA A 130 -6.46 26.18 -7.44
CA ALA A 130 -5.94 26.52 -6.11
C ALA A 130 -5.19 27.87 -6.05
N ARG A 131 -4.98 28.56 -7.20
CA ARG A 131 -4.37 29.91 -7.26
C ARG A 131 -5.07 30.99 -6.42
N LYS A 132 -6.21 30.67 -5.80
CA LYS A 132 -6.81 31.44 -4.72
C LYS A 132 -6.16 31.15 -3.35
N ALA A 133 -5.35 30.07 -3.20
CA ALA A 133 -4.55 29.85 -2.01
C ALA A 133 -3.43 30.89 -1.98
N SER A 134 -3.20 31.49 -0.84
CA SER A 134 -2.18 32.50 -0.62
C SER A 134 -0.80 31.90 -0.94
N ARG A 135 -0.11 32.45 -1.96
CA ARG A 135 1.30 32.10 -2.20
C ARG A 135 2.14 32.57 -1.01
N THR A 136 3.07 31.76 -0.60
CA THR A 136 4.01 32.09 0.47
C THR A 136 5.42 31.68 0.09
N ASP A 137 6.40 32.44 0.55
CA ASP A 137 7.82 32.12 0.40
C ASP A 137 8.35 31.26 1.57
N VAL A 138 7.50 30.99 2.56
CA VAL A 138 7.85 30.10 3.69
C VAL A 138 7.93 28.66 3.16
N PRO A 139 9.11 28.00 3.26
CA PRO A 139 9.25 26.64 2.79
C PRO A 139 8.36 25.66 3.55
N GLY A 140 7.84 24.67 2.83
CA GLY A 140 7.26 23.47 3.42
C GLY A 140 8.25 22.33 3.42
N VAL A 141 7.90 21.23 4.09
CA VAL A 141 8.72 20.01 4.14
C VAL A 141 7.86 18.82 3.71
N ILE A 142 8.39 18.02 2.79
CA ILE A 142 7.83 16.72 2.42
C ILE A 142 8.81 15.64 2.87
N MET A 143 8.36 14.80 3.76
CA MET A 143 9.11 13.64 4.26
C MET A 143 8.57 12.38 3.56
N PHE A 144 9.44 11.77 2.77
CA PHE A 144 9.19 10.54 2.02
C PHE A 144 9.96 9.41 2.70
N GLU A 145 9.28 8.62 3.51
CA GLU A 145 9.87 7.48 4.20
C GLU A 145 9.87 6.25 3.29
N ILE A 146 11.03 5.66 3.09
CA ILE A 146 11.18 4.33 2.48
C ILE A 146 11.46 3.37 3.62
N ASP A 147 10.43 2.66 4.02
CA ASP A 147 10.44 1.72 5.14
C ASP A 147 11.52 0.65 4.99
N GLY A 148 12.27 0.39 6.06
CA GLY A 148 13.24 -0.69 6.15
C GLY A 148 14.53 -0.53 5.33
N LEU A 149 14.78 0.63 4.70
CA LEU A 149 15.92 0.85 3.82
C LEU A 149 17.17 1.29 4.58
N SER A 150 18.11 0.38 4.78
CA SER A 150 19.41 0.72 5.40
C SER A 150 20.33 1.50 4.45
N GLU A 151 21.20 2.34 5.04
CA GLU A 151 22.16 3.15 4.27
C GLU A 151 23.11 2.30 3.38
N PRO A 152 23.67 1.16 3.80
CA PRO A 152 24.50 0.34 2.92
C PRO A 152 23.74 -0.18 1.69
N VAL A 153 22.48 -0.58 1.86
CA VAL A 153 21.63 -1.05 0.76
C VAL A 153 21.28 0.11 -0.19
N LEU A 154 20.98 1.30 0.34
CA LEU A 154 20.80 2.49 -0.49
C LEU A 154 22.04 2.79 -1.34
N ARG A 155 23.24 2.77 -0.76
CA ARG A 155 24.49 3.00 -1.49
C ARG A 155 24.70 1.98 -2.60
N ARG A 156 24.40 0.73 -2.33
CA ARG A 156 24.45 -0.32 -3.34
C ARG A 156 23.43 -0.07 -4.46
N ALA A 157 22.20 0.27 -4.12
CA ALA A 157 21.15 0.59 -5.09
C ALA A 157 21.53 1.79 -5.99
N LEU A 158 22.16 2.82 -5.40
CA LEU A 158 22.69 3.97 -6.14
C LEU A 158 23.77 3.53 -7.14
N SER A 159 24.76 2.74 -6.68
CA SER A 159 25.88 2.28 -7.52
C SER A 159 25.43 1.33 -8.65
N GLU A 160 24.39 0.54 -8.43
CA GLU A 160 23.83 -0.40 -9.42
C GLU A 160 22.75 0.24 -10.31
N GLY A 161 22.43 1.55 -10.11
CA GLY A 161 21.49 2.29 -10.94
C GLY A 161 20.01 1.99 -10.68
N TYR A 162 19.68 1.50 -9.49
CA TYR A 162 18.27 1.29 -9.09
C TYR A 162 17.59 2.56 -8.56
N ALA A 163 18.38 3.59 -8.20
CA ALA A 163 17.87 4.86 -7.69
C ALA A 163 18.42 6.07 -8.49
N PRO A 164 18.10 6.18 -9.80
CA PRO A 164 18.70 7.18 -10.68
C PRO A 164 18.34 8.63 -10.32
N THR A 165 17.16 8.89 -9.73
CA THR A 165 16.76 10.24 -9.29
C THR A 165 17.58 10.66 -8.09
N MET A 166 17.69 9.81 -7.07
CA MET A 166 18.51 10.07 -5.88
C MET A 166 19.99 10.19 -6.25
N ALA A 167 20.50 9.33 -7.16
CA ALA A 167 21.88 9.45 -7.65
C ALA A 167 22.12 10.82 -8.31
N ARG A 168 21.24 11.25 -9.19
CA ARG A 168 21.33 12.58 -9.81
C ARG A 168 21.34 13.72 -8.77
N TRP A 169 20.49 13.66 -7.75
CA TRP A 169 20.46 14.66 -6.68
C TRP A 169 21.78 14.75 -5.90
N LEU A 170 22.42 13.61 -5.68
CA LEU A 170 23.74 13.56 -5.03
C LEU A 170 24.83 14.14 -5.95
N ASP A 171 24.82 13.79 -7.24
CA ASP A 171 25.76 14.29 -8.23
C ASP A 171 25.65 15.82 -8.45
N GLU A 172 24.42 16.34 -8.42
CA GLU A 172 24.12 17.78 -8.51
C GLU A 172 24.40 18.53 -7.19
N GLY A 173 24.65 17.82 -6.08
CA GLY A 173 24.88 18.40 -4.75
C GLY A 173 23.63 19.02 -4.11
N SER A 174 22.43 18.76 -4.66
CA SER A 174 21.15 19.25 -4.11
C SER A 174 20.74 18.50 -2.84
N HIS A 175 21.20 17.25 -2.70
CA HIS A 175 20.97 16.39 -1.54
C HIS A 175 22.27 15.74 -1.07
N ARG A 176 22.23 15.20 0.14
CA ARG A 176 23.32 14.41 0.73
C ARG A 176 22.76 13.22 1.49
N VAL A 177 23.47 12.12 1.53
CA VAL A 177 23.15 10.97 2.39
C VAL A 177 23.76 11.21 3.76
N VAL A 178 22.95 11.11 4.80
CA VAL A 178 23.37 11.20 6.20
C VAL A 178 22.92 9.91 6.88
N PRO A 179 23.84 9.02 7.31
CA PRO A 179 23.46 7.87 8.11
C PRO A 179 22.97 8.34 9.47
N TRP A 180 21.94 7.67 10.00
CA TRP A 180 21.49 7.85 11.36
C TRP A 180 21.24 6.47 11.99
N GLU A 181 21.35 6.40 13.30
CA GLU A 181 21.11 5.17 14.04
C GLU A 181 19.67 5.19 14.57
N CYS A 182 18.87 4.19 14.17
CA CYS A 182 17.54 4.00 14.76
C CYS A 182 17.69 3.47 16.20
N ASP A 183 16.61 3.48 16.95
CA ASP A 183 16.60 2.91 18.30
C ASP A 183 16.80 1.38 18.31
N LEU A 184 16.95 0.81 19.51
CA LEU A 184 17.22 -0.64 19.69
C LEU A 184 16.07 -1.53 19.24
N SER A 185 14.85 -1.01 19.14
CA SER A 185 13.71 -1.76 18.64
C SER A 185 13.86 -2.08 17.15
N SER A 186 14.46 -1.14 16.38
CA SER A 186 14.61 -1.22 14.92
C SER A 186 13.31 -1.63 14.22
N GLN A 187 12.21 -0.93 14.57
CA GLN A 187 10.85 -1.25 14.14
C GLN A 187 10.09 0.02 13.77
N THR A 188 9.24 -0.06 12.75
CA THR A 188 8.46 1.07 12.21
C THR A 188 7.63 1.77 13.29
N GLY A 189 6.92 1.02 14.13
CA GLY A 189 6.07 1.59 15.17
C GLY A 189 6.83 2.50 16.13
N ALA A 190 7.93 2.01 16.70
CA ALA A 190 8.74 2.78 17.63
C ALA A 190 9.43 3.97 16.95
N SER A 191 9.99 3.76 15.76
CA SER A 191 10.64 4.84 15.00
C SER A 191 9.65 5.94 14.63
N GLN A 192 8.47 5.61 14.13
CA GLN A 192 7.45 6.59 13.79
C GLN A 192 6.88 7.32 15.01
N ALA A 193 6.71 6.64 16.15
CA ALA A 193 6.32 7.31 17.39
C ALA A 193 7.36 8.37 17.80
N GLY A 194 8.65 7.98 17.79
CA GLY A 194 9.74 8.92 18.08
C GLY A 194 9.80 10.09 17.11
N LEU A 195 9.67 9.84 15.79
CA LEU A 195 9.73 10.87 14.74
C LEU A 195 8.51 11.79 14.75
N LEU A 196 7.30 11.24 14.90
CA LEU A 196 6.05 11.97 14.74
C LEU A 196 5.52 12.58 16.05
N LEU A 197 5.77 11.92 17.19
CA LEU A 197 5.25 12.30 18.51
C LEU A 197 6.34 12.69 19.50
N GLY A 198 7.62 12.41 19.18
CA GLY A 198 8.76 12.80 19.99
C GLY A 198 9.17 11.82 21.10
N SER A 199 8.43 10.73 21.30
CA SER A 199 8.76 9.66 22.26
C SER A 199 8.28 8.30 21.79
N ASN A 200 8.99 7.25 22.19
CA ASN A 200 8.65 5.84 21.96
C ASN A 200 9.00 4.97 23.19
N ASP A 201 9.05 5.57 24.37
CA ASP A 201 9.64 5.00 25.58
C ASP A 201 9.02 3.66 26.02
N ASP A 202 7.75 3.38 25.69
CA ASP A 202 7.04 2.14 26.02
C ASP A 202 6.81 1.22 24.82
N MET A 203 7.54 1.44 23.69
CA MET A 203 7.41 0.68 22.45
C MET A 203 8.67 -0.15 22.14
N PRO A 204 8.89 -1.29 22.84
CA PRO A 204 10.13 -2.06 22.72
C PRO A 204 10.25 -2.83 21.41
N ALA A 205 9.15 -3.01 20.67
CA ALA A 205 9.09 -3.80 19.44
C ALA A 205 7.83 -3.47 18.62
N PHE A 206 7.68 -4.12 17.48
CA PHE A 206 6.43 -4.09 16.71
C PHE A 206 5.27 -4.78 17.46
N ARG A 207 5.61 -5.83 18.21
CA ARG A 207 4.69 -6.61 19.02
C ARG A 207 5.34 -7.03 20.33
N TRP A 208 4.70 -6.75 21.47
CA TRP A 208 5.22 -7.07 22.80
C TRP A 208 4.12 -7.42 23.77
N TYR A 209 4.50 -8.10 24.86
CA TYR A 209 3.63 -8.34 26.00
C TYR A 209 3.80 -7.21 27.02
N GLU A 210 2.74 -6.50 27.30
CA GLU A 210 2.70 -5.42 28.27
C GLU A 210 2.26 -5.97 29.63
N LYS A 211 3.16 -5.96 30.60
CA LYS A 211 2.92 -6.56 31.91
C LYS A 211 1.85 -5.86 32.70
N GLU A 212 1.78 -4.54 32.63
CA GLU A 212 0.83 -3.69 33.34
C GLU A 212 -0.60 -4.00 32.95
N SER A 213 -0.87 -4.16 31.68
CA SER A 213 -2.20 -4.47 31.14
C SER A 213 -2.47 -5.98 31.02
N GLY A 214 -1.43 -6.82 31.08
CA GLY A 214 -1.53 -8.26 30.92
C GLY A 214 -1.87 -8.72 29.50
N ARG A 215 -1.67 -7.86 28.49
CA ARG A 215 -2.05 -8.14 27.11
C ARG A 215 -0.89 -7.97 26.12
N THR A 216 -1.04 -8.54 24.94
CA THR A 216 -0.13 -8.31 23.82
C THR A 216 -0.54 -7.03 23.10
N MET A 217 0.43 -6.12 22.90
CA MET A 217 0.30 -4.92 22.09
C MET A 217 0.88 -5.17 20.70
N VAL A 218 0.25 -4.59 19.67
CA VAL A 218 0.70 -4.67 18.28
C VAL A 218 0.59 -3.29 17.63
N SER A 219 1.71 -2.66 17.30
CA SER A 219 1.75 -1.25 16.89
C SER A 219 0.95 -0.92 15.63
N ASN A 220 0.78 -1.87 14.71
CA ASN A 220 -0.03 -1.68 13.49
C ASN A 220 -1.49 -2.18 13.63
N HIS A 221 -1.92 -2.51 14.83
CA HIS A 221 -3.31 -2.84 15.10
C HIS A 221 -4.09 -1.57 15.44
N GLY A 222 -5.21 -1.32 14.75
CA GLY A 222 -5.90 -0.02 14.85
C GLY A 222 -6.23 0.43 16.27
N LYS A 223 -6.71 -0.47 17.15
CA LYS A 223 -6.99 -0.14 18.56
C LYS A 223 -5.73 0.21 19.34
N ASP A 224 -4.67 -0.60 19.14
CA ASP A 224 -3.41 -0.39 19.86
C ASP A 224 -2.69 0.86 19.34
N ALA A 225 -2.74 1.12 18.02
CA ALA A 225 -2.21 2.34 17.43
C ALA A 225 -2.88 3.61 17.98
N VAL A 226 -4.22 3.59 18.15
CA VAL A 226 -4.96 4.69 18.79
C VAL A 226 -4.51 4.90 20.23
N GLU A 227 -4.38 3.82 21.01
CA GLU A 227 -3.96 3.89 22.40
C GLU A 227 -2.51 4.37 22.53
N LEU A 228 -1.61 3.85 21.71
CA LEU A 228 -0.19 4.26 21.69
C LEU A 228 -0.06 5.74 21.31
N GLU A 229 -0.78 6.20 20.30
CA GLU A 229 -0.79 7.63 19.97
C GLU A 229 -1.30 8.48 21.12
N GLN A 230 -2.37 8.07 21.82
CA GLN A 230 -2.89 8.80 22.99
C GLN A 230 -1.91 8.87 24.15
N ARG A 231 -1.04 7.87 24.33
CA ARG A 231 -0.01 7.87 25.38
C ARG A 231 1.13 8.85 25.08
N HIS A 232 1.46 9.03 23.78
CA HIS A 232 2.62 9.81 23.35
C HIS A 232 2.28 11.21 22.82
N SER A 233 1.03 11.45 22.38
CA SER A 233 0.62 12.74 21.86
C SER A 233 0.33 13.73 22.99
N ASP A 234 0.94 14.90 22.89
CA ASP A 234 0.62 16.08 23.71
C ASP A 234 -0.07 17.20 22.91
N GLY A 235 -0.44 16.91 21.64
CA GLY A 235 -0.98 17.88 20.71
C GLY A 235 0.07 18.71 19.98
N GLY A 236 1.37 18.47 20.25
CA GLY A 236 2.51 19.16 19.65
C GLY A 236 3.32 18.31 18.66
N GLY A 237 2.75 17.23 18.17
CA GLY A 237 3.41 16.33 17.20
C GLY A 237 3.91 17.05 15.96
N LEU A 238 4.80 16.39 15.23
CA LEU A 238 5.51 16.94 14.08
C LEU A 238 4.59 17.56 13.02
N LEU A 239 3.36 17.07 12.90
CA LEU A 239 2.39 17.46 11.86
C LEU A 239 1.25 18.33 12.40
N ALA A 240 1.27 18.69 13.70
CA ALA A 240 0.20 19.44 14.36
C ALA A 240 -0.12 20.80 13.70
N ALA A 241 0.90 21.48 13.17
CA ALA A 241 0.77 22.82 12.59
C ALA A 241 0.22 22.82 11.15
N GLY A 242 -0.93 22.18 10.92
CA GLY A 242 -1.59 22.13 9.62
C GLY A 242 -0.95 21.13 8.65
N GLY A 243 -0.25 20.14 9.18
CA GLY A 243 0.41 19.09 8.39
C GLY A 243 -0.52 17.98 7.92
N ALA A 244 0.05 17.02 7.19
CA ALA A 244 -0.66 15.85 6.69
C ALA A 244 0.12 14.55 6.93
N SER A 245 -0.59 13.50 7.37
CA SER A 245 -0.08 12.14 7.58
C SER A 245 -0.64 11.20 6.51
N ARG A 246 0.25 10.46 5.82
CA ARG A 246 -0.09 9.66 4.65
C ARG A 246 0.52 8.26 4.73
N GLY A 247 -0.29 7.24 5.02
CA GLY A 247 0.16 5.85 5.08
C GLY A 247 1.01 5.50 6.30
N ASN A 248 0.87 6.24 7.40
CA ASN A 248 1.66 6.10 8.61
C ASN A 248 0.93 5.27 9.68
N MET A 249 1.66 4.80 10.69
CA MET A 249 1.04 4.20 11.87
C MET A 249 0.39 5.27 12.75
N PHE A 250 1.05 6.41 12.94
CA PHE A 250 0.60 7.51 13.79
C PHE A 250 0.33 8.77 12.99
N SER A 251 -0.55 9.61 13.54
CA SER A 251 -0.93 10.85 12.86
C SER A 251 0.10 11.97 13.04
N GLY A 252 0.91 11.93 14.10
CA GLY A 252 1.77 13.05 14.47
C GLY A 252 0.99 14.34 14.71
N ASP A 253 -0.24 14.21 15.24
CA ASP A 253 -1.22 15.28 15.45
C ASP A 253 -1.67 16.02 14.18
N ALA A 254 -1.48 15.40 13.00
CA ALA A 254 -1.92 16.00 11.75
C ALA A 254 -3.44 16.22 11.73
N PRO A 255 -3.93 17.38 11.26
CA PRO A 255 -5.35 17.59 11.01
C PRO A 255 -5.86 16.85 9.76
N HIS A 256 -4.96 16.44 8.85
CA HIS A 256 -5.30 15.78 7.59
C HIS A 256 -4.61 14.43 7.50
N CYS A 257 -5.37 13.34 7.66
CA CYS A 257 -4.85 11.98 7.63
C CYS A 257 -5.45 11.16 6.49
N SER A 258 -4.66 10.26 5.91
CA SER A 258 -5.16 9.22 5.01
C SER A 258 -4.32 7.95 5.15
N ALA A 259 -4.95 6.78 5.19
CA ALA A 259 -4.31 5.49 5.45
C ALA A 259 -3.43 5.50 6.72
N THR A 260 -3.83 6.25 7.75
CA THR A 260 -3.11 6.36 9.02
C THR A 260 -3.82 5.52 10.06
N MET A 261 -3.09 4.55 10.66
CA MET A 261 -3.70 3.51 11.50
C MET A 261 -4.38 4.06 12.75
N SER A 262 -3.74 5.00 13.43
CA SER A 262 -4.25 5.60 14.67
C SER A 262 -5.53 6.43 14.51
N VAL A 263 -5.89 6.83 13.28
CA VAL A 263 -7.05 7.68 13.00
C VAL A 263 -8.04 7.08 12.00
N LEU A 264 -7.93 5.79 11.68
CA LEU A 264 -8.85 5.14 10.72
C LEU A 264 -10.31 5.25 11.15
N ARG A 265 -10.58 5.23 12.46
CA ARG A 265 -11.94 5.38 13.04
C ARG A 265 -12.39 6.83 13.22
N ASP A 266 -11.47 7.79 13.11
CA ASP A 266 -11.78 9.21 13.22
C ASP A 266 -12.18 9.80 11.86
N ARG A 267 -13.49 9.84 11.61
CA ARG A 267 -14.06 10.32 10.34
C ARG A 267 -13.82 11.80 10.08
N GLU A 268 -13.55 12.60 11.11
CA GLU A 268 -13.29 14.04 10.96
C GLU A 268 -11.88 14.30 10.44
N ARG A 269 -10.91 13.50 10.90
CA ARG A 269 -9.50 13.60 10.52
C ARG A 269 -9.14 12.75 9.30
N ALA A 270 -9.83 11.63 9.10
CA ALA A 270 -9.64 10.76 7.94
C ALA A 270 -10.17 11.43 6.67
N SER A 271 -9.27 11.94 5.83
CA SER A 271 -9.63 12.53 4.54
C SER A 271 -9.98 11.45 3.53
N THR A 272 -11.26 11.32 3.23
CA THR A 272 -11.74 10.40 2.19
C THR A 272 -11.77 11.03 0.80
N ARG A 273 -11.61 12.37 0.70
CA ARG A 273 -11.76 13.12 -0.54
C ARG A 273 -10.69 12.77 -1.58
N GLU A 274 -9.43 12.67 -1.16
CA GLU A 274 -8.30 12.32 -2.02
C GLU A 274 -8.40 10.87 -2.49
N TYR A 275 -8.85 9.97 -1.62
CA TYR A 275 -9.21 8.60 -1.97
C TYR A 275 -10.25 8.55 -3.07
N PHE A 276 -11.36 9.26 -2.90
CA PHE A 276 -12.41 9.34 -3.93
C PHE A 276 -11.88 9.92 -5.24
N ALA A 277 -11.02 10.92 -5.18
CA ALA A 277 -10.44 11.53 -6.37
C ALA A 277 -9.53 10.58 -7.14
N TYR A 278 -8.74 9.74 -6.43
CA TYR A 278 -7.90 8.73 -7.03
C TYR A 278 -8.74 7.63 -7.70
N PHE A 279 -9.69 7.05 -6.99
CA PHE A 279 -10.55 5.99 -7.53
C PHE A 279 -11.54 6.50 -8.58
N ALA A 280 -11.87 7.80 -8.59
CA ALA A 280 -12.72 8.40 -9.59
C ALA A 280 -12.02 8.64 -10.95
N ASP A 281 -10.69 8.50 -11.04
CA ASP A 281 -9.97 8.50 -12.31
C ASP A 281 -9.92 7.08 -12.91
N PRO A 282 -10.78 6.75 -13.88
CA PRO A 282 -10.91 5.38 -14.39
C PRO A 282 -9.64 4.90 -15.09
N TYR A 283 -8.88 5.79 -15.70
CA TYR A 283 -7.62 5.43 -16.34
C TYR A 283 -6.52 5.15 -15.31
N GLY A 284 -6.34 6.04 -14.34
CA GLY A 284 -5.35 5.83 -13.26
C GLY A 284 -5.62 4.53 -12.52
N PHE A 285 -6.88 4.29 -12.18
CA PHE A 285 -7.27 3.08 -11.47
C PHE A 285 -7.11 1.79 -12.31
N THR A 286 -7.54 1.80 -13.60
CA THR A 286 -7.31 0.66 -14.51
C THR A 286 -5.83 0.34 -14.66
N ARG A 287 -4.97 1.38 -14.74
CA ARG A 287 -3.53 1.23 -14.76
C ARG A 287 -3.02 0.54 -13.49
N THR A 288 -3.47 1.00 -12.33
CA THR A 288 -3.08 0.41 -11.04
C THR A 288 -3.47 -1.07 -10.97
N ILE A 289 -4.66 -1.45 -11.42
CA ILE A 289 -5.07 -2.87 -11.50
C ILE A 289 -4.14 -3.67 -12.44
N ALA A 290 -3.84 -3.14 -13.62
CA ALA A 290 -2.96 -3.83 -14.56
C ALA A 290 -1.53 -3.99 -14.00
N LEU A 291 -1.02 -2.97 -13.31
CA LEU A 291 0.27 -3.03 -12.61
C LEU A 291 0.25 -4.03 -11.45
N SER A 292 -0.86 -4.10 -10.70
CA SER A 292 -1.03 -5.08 -9.63
C SER A 292 -1.00 -6.51 -10.15
N LEU A 293 -1.72 -6.79 -11.24
CA LEU A 293 -1.68 -8.10 -11.90
C LEU A 293 -0.27 -8.43 -12.41
N TRP A 294 0.44 -7.43 -12.95
CA TRP A 294 1.83 -7.59 -13.37
C TRP A 294 2.76 -7.88 -12.18
N ASP A 295 2.59 -7.18 -11.06
CA ASP A 295 3.38 -7.41 -9.85
C ASP A 295 3.15 -8.81 -9.27
N VAL A 296 1.90 -9.31 -9.28
CA VAL A 296 1.58 -10.71 -8.93
C VAL A 296 2.35 -11.69 -9.81
N LEU A 297 2.41 -11.45 -11.13
CA LEU A 297 3.18 -12.31 -12.03
C LEU A 297 4.69 -12.26 -11.77
N LEU A 298 5.21 -11.08 -11.43
CA LEU A 298 6.63 -10.91 -11.06
C LEU A 298 6.95 -11.68 -9.78
N GLU A 299 6.08 -11.58 -8.76
CA GLU A 299 6.21 -12.31 -7.51
C GLU A 299 6.21 -13.82 -7.74
N LEU A 300 5.26 -14.35 -8.47
CA LEU A 300 5.19 -15.78 -8.79
C LEU A 300 6.45 -16.28 -9.53
N ARG A 301 7.04 -15.44 -10.38
CA ARG A 301 8.30 -15.74 -11.07
C ARG A 301 9.49 -15.69 -10.12
N ALA A 302 9.57 -14.68 -9.27
CA ALA A 302 10.64 -14.52 -8.29
C ALA A 302 10.64 -15.68 -7.29
N ALA A 303 9.49 -16.02 -6.72
CA ALA A 303 9.32 -17.15 -5.81
C ALA A 303 9.71 -18.50 -6.45
N ARG A 304 9.39 -18.69 -7.76
CA ARG A 304 9.82 -19.90 -8.49
C ARG A 304 11.33 -19.95 -8.71
N ARG A 305 11.97 -18.79 -8.98
CA ARG A 305 13.43 -18.70 -9.17
C ARG A 305 14.17 -19.03 -7.89
N GLN A 306 13.75 -18.46 -6.76
CA GLN A 306 14.34 -18.72 -5.45
C GLN A 306 14.24 -20.19 -5.05
N ARG A 307 13.05 -20.82 -5.21
CA ARG A 307 12.87 -22.25 -4.97
C ARG A 307 13.78 -23.12 -5.83
N LYS A 308 14.00 -22.75 -7.09
CA LYS A 308 14.92 -23.49 -8.00
C LYS A 308 16.38 -23.33 -7.59
N ARG A 309 16.77 -22.21 -6.94
CA ARG A 309 18.12 -22.00 -6.43
C ARG A 309 18.36 -22.71 -5.09
N GLY A 310 17.32 -23.30 -4.49
CA GLY A 310 17.41 -23.93 -3.17
C GLY A 310 17.68 -22.93 -2.05
N GLU A 311 17.39 -21.66 -2.27
CA GLU A 311 17.49 -20.62 -1.27
C GLU A 311 16.30 -20.77 -0.34
N GLU A 312 16.57 -20.92 0.96
CA GLU A 312 15.54 -20.96 1.97
C GLU A 312 15.11 -19.56 2.31
N HIS A 313 13.80 -19.30 2.26
CA HIS A 313 13.19 -18.00 2.53
C HIS A 313 11.89 -18.14 3.31
N VAL A 314 11.37 -17.02 3.78
CA VAL A 314 10.01 -16.93 4.30
C VAL A 314 9.02 -17.42 3.24
N GLU A 315 7.96 -18.11 3.65
CA GLU A 315 6.96 -18.65 2.72
C GLU A 315 6.30 -17.53 1.90
N ARG A 316 6.41 -17.67 0.57
CA ARG A 316 5.88 -16.74 -0.44
C ARG A 316 4.71 -17.38 -1.19
N GLY A 317 3.74 -17.91 -0.45
CA GLY A 317 2.61 -18.66 -1.02
C GLY A 317 1.25 -18.05 -0.71
N GLY A 318 0.19 -18.76 -1.10
CA GLY A 318 -1.18 -18.38 -0.75
C GLY A 318 -1.59 -17.00 -1.27
N LEU A 319 -1.99 -16.12 -0.38
CA LEU A 319 -2.44 -14.76 -0.69
C LEU A 319 -1.30 -13.73 -0.81
N TYR A 320 -0.07 -14.09 -0.45
CA TYR A 320 1.07 -13.17 -0.44
C TYR A 320 1.25 -12.36 -1.75
N PRO A 321 1.18 -12.96 -2.95
CA PRO A 321 1.32 -12.17 -4.18
C PRO A 321 0.28 -11.05 -4.34
N LEU A 322 -0.93 -11.24 -3.81
CA LEU A 322 -1.98 -10.21 -3.83
C LEU A 322 -1.73 -9.12 -2.79
N ILE A 323 -1.28 -9.51 -1.60
CA ILE A 323 -0.91 -8.58 -0.52
C ILE A 323 0.24 -7.71 -0.98
N ARG A 324 1.31 -8.31 -1.49
CA ARG A 324 2.44 -7.60 -2.07
C ARG A 324 1.98 -6.57 -3.12
N ALA A 325 1.18 -6.99 -4.10
CA ALA A 325 0.68 -6.07 -5.13
C ALA A 325 -0.18 -4.93 -4.56
N SER A 326 -0.96 -5.18 -3.51
CA SER A 326 -1.71 -4.13 -2.82
C SER A 326 -0.79 -3.09 -2.19
N ILE A 327 0.29 -3.51 -1.58
CA ILE A 327 1.25 -2.65 -0.88
C ILE A 327 2.15 -1.93 -1.90
N THR A 328 2.80 -2.67 -2.80
CA THR A 328 3.80 -2.13 -3.72
C THR A 328 3.20 -1.30 -4.85
N VAL A 329 1.92 -1.49 -5.19
CA VAL A 329 1.26 -0.79 -6.29
C VAL A 329 0.11 0.07 -5.80
N VAL A 330 -0.92 -0.50 -5.15
CA VAL A 330 -2.15 0.25 -4.81
C VAL A 330 -1.88 1.30 -3.75
N MET A 331 -1.29 0.92 -2.60
CA MET A 331 -0.98 1.87 -1.52
C MET A 331 0.04 2.92 -1.97
N ARG A 332 1.08 2.52 -2.69
CA ARG A 332 2.05 3.45 -3.27
C ARG A 332 1.38 4.48 -4.17
N ASP A 333 0.58 4.06 -5.14
CA ASP A 333 -0.07 4.96 -6.10
C ASP A 333 -1.06 5.89 -5.38
N LEU A 334 -1.73 5.41 -4.35
CA LEU A 334 -2.62 6.20 -3.51
C LEU A 334 -1.85 7.26 -2.72
N ASN A 335 -0.76 6.88 -2.02
CA ASN A 335 0.08 7.81 -1.28
C ASN A 335 0.67 8.89 -2.20
N VAL A 336 1.13 8.52 -3.39
CA VAL A 336 1.62 9.50 -4.37
C VAL A 336 0.51 10.45 -4.83
N ALA A 337 -0.71 9.94 -5.06
CA ALA A 337 -1.83 10.79 -5.47
C ALA A 337 -2.22 11.80 -4.38
N THR A 338 -2.18 11.41 -3.11
CA THR A 338 -2.43 12.30 -1.96
C THR A 338 -1.31 13.32 -1.80
N LEU A 339 -0.04 12.91 -1.86
CA LEU A 339 1.12 13.82 -1.83
C LEU A 339 1.07 14.89 -2.94
N LEU A 340 0.70 14.50 -4.15
CA LEU A 340 0.52 15.46 -5.25
C LEU A 340 -0.61 16.45 -4.96
N GLY A 341 -1.65 16.04 -4.24
CA GLY A 341 -2.70 16.91 -3.73
C GLY A 341 -2.17 17.92 -2.72
N ASP A 342 -1.46 17.43 -1.70
CA ASP A 342 -0.86 18.24 -0.63
C ASP A 342 0.11 19.30 -1.17
N ILE A 343 0.96 18.92 -2.14
CA ILE A 343 1.89 19.85 -2.82
C ILE A 343 1.12 20.99 -3.49
N VAL A 344 0.04 20.67 -4.19
CA VAL A 344 -0.76 21.66 -4.91
C VAL A 344 -1.53 22.59 -3.97
N GLU A 345 -1.99 22.05 -2.86
CA GLU A 345 -2.71 22.80 -1.83
C GLU A 345 -1.76 23.61 -0.93
N GLY A 346 -0.46 23.31 -0.98
CA GLY A 346 0.57 24.01 -0.22
C GLY A 346 0.60 23.63 1.26
N VAL A 347 0.33 22.36 1.57
CA VAL A 347 0.39 21.83 2.94
C VAL A 347 1.79 22.06 3.53
N PRO A 348 1.93 22.62 4.74
CA PRO A 348 3.24 23.04 5.25
C PRO A 348 4.20 21.90 5.55
N VAL A 349 3.71 20.79 6.08
CA VAL A 349 4.51 19.63 6.44
C VAL A 349 3.74 18.37 6.07
N VAL A 350 4.36 17.46 5.34
CA VAL A 350 3.75 16.18 4.98
C VAL A 350 4.72 15.05 5.31
N TYR A 351 4.22 14.02 5.97
CA TYR A 351 4.96 12.78 6.19
C TYR A 351 4.23 11.62 5.54
N SER A 352 4.93 10.83 4.73
CA SER A 352 4.34 9.70 4.01
C SER A 352 5.25 8.50 4.00
N THR A 353 4.72 7.35 4.42
CA THR A 353 5.44 6.08 4.49
C THR A 353 5.16 5.21 3.26
N PHE A 354 6.23 4.66 2.69
CA PHE A 354 6.22 3.73 1.56
C PHE A 354 6.78 2.37 2.00
N VAL A 355 5.91 1.51 2.48
CA VAL A 355 6.24 0.21 3.07
C VAL A 355 6.63 -0.88 2.04
N GLY A 356 6.54 -0.59 0.74
CA GLY A 356 6.70 -1.60 -0.30
C GLY A 356 8.07 -2.25 -0.38
N TYR A 357 9.16 -1.52 -0.06
CA TYR A 357 10.51 -2.10 -0.05
C TYR A 357 10.67 -3.06 1.14
N ASP A 358 10.25 -2.64 2.33
CA ASP A 358 10.33 -3.45 3.56
C ASP A 358 9.57 -4.76 3.41
N GLU A 359 8.32 -4.72 2.95
CA GLU A 359 7.47 -5.88 2.71
C GLU A 359 8.13 -6.91 1.77
N VAL A 360 8.69 -6.43 0.66
CA VAL A 360 9.35 -7.33 -0.30
C VAL A 360 10.68 -7.86 0.26
N ALA A 361 11.44 -7.02 0.96
CA ALA A 361 12.72 -7.40 1.55
C ALA A 361 12.57 -8.47 2.64
N HIS A 362 11.51 -8.43 3.45
CA HIS A 362 11.19 -9.46 4.44
C HIS A 362 11.02 -10.86 3.82
N HIS A 363 10.47 -10.93 2.61
CA HIS A 363 10.15 -12.20 1.95
C HIS A 363 11.23 -12.66 0.96
N SER A 364 11.93 -11.75 0.32
CA SER A 364 12.91 -12.09 -0.71
C SER A 364 14.36 -11.91 -0.28
N GLY A 365 14.61 -11.00 0.64
CA GLY A 365 15.94 -10.53 1.05
C GLY A 365 16.19 -9.09 0.61
N ILE A 366 16.94 -8.36 1.45
CA ILE A 366 17.12 -6.90 1.33
C ILE A 366 17.86 -6.45 0.06
N GLU A 367 18.64 -7.32 -0.56
CA GLU A 367 19.45 -7.04 -1.74
C GLU A 367 19.05 -7.87 -2.96
N GLU A 368 17.87 -8.52 -2.91
CA GLU A 368 17.36 -9.28 -4.05
C GLU A 368 16.84 -8.34 -5.17
N PRO A 369 16.93 -8.78 -6.43
CA PRO A 369 16.53 -7.94 -7.58
C PRO A 369 15.08 -7.44 -7.54
N ASP A 370 14.18 -8.18 -6.89
CA ASP A 370 12.78 -7.77 -6.74
C ASP A 370 12.60 -6.70 -5.65
N ALA A 371 13.39 -6.70 -4.57
CA ALA A 371 13.43 -5.62 -3.59
C ALA A 371 14.00 -4.33 -4.23
N PHE A 372 15.11 -4.43 -4.96
CA PHE A 372 15.65 -3.30 -5.73
C PHE A 372 14.69 -2.79 -6.82
N ALA A 373 13.89 -3.66 -7.44
CA ALA A 373 12.88 -3.23 -8.40
C ALA A 373 11.79 -2.36 -7.74
N VAL A 374 11.41 -2.65 -6.49
CA VAL A 374 10.48 -1.80 -5.72
C VAL A 374 11.14 -0.46 -5.38
N LEU A 375 12.39 -0.47 -4.92
CA LEU A 375 13.14 0.77 -4.66
C LEU A 375 13.22 1.66 -5.91
N ARG A 376 13.47 1.07 -7.08
CA ARG A 376 13.44 1.80 -8.35
C ARG A 376 12.07 2.41 -8.66
N GLN A 377 10.99 1.74 -8.26
CA GLN A 377 9.64 2.31 -8.40
C GLN A 377 9.43 3.49 -7.45
N HIS A 378 9.94 3.44 -6.21
CA HIS A 378 9.92 4.56 -5.27
C HIS A 378 10.72 5.76 -5.80
N ASP A 379 11.93 5.52 -6.32
CA ASP A 379 12.76 6.55 -6.95
C ASP A 379 12.05 7.25 -8.12
N ALA A 380 11.31 6.51 -8.93
CA ALA A 380 10.50 7.10 -10.01
C ALA A 380 9.37 8.00 -9.47
N GLN A 381 8.82 7.71 -8.27
CA GLN A 381 7.84 8.59 -7.63
C GLN A 381 8.51 9.88 -7.13
N LEU A 382 9.73 9.81 -6.59
CA LEU A 382 10.50 10.97 -6.18
C LEU A 382 10.70 11.94 -7.35
N ALA A 383 11.08 11.45 -8.54
CA ALA A 383 11.15 12.27 -9.75
C ALA A 383 9.81 12.93 -10.13
N ARG A 384 8.70 12.28 -9.82
CA ARG A 384 7.35 12.81 -10.06
C ARG A 384 7.00 13.92 -9.08
N LEU A 385 7.32 13.73 -7.79
CA LEU A 385 7.11 14.74 -6.75
C LEU A 385 7.97 15.98 -7.01
N GLU A 386 9.23 15.81 -7.37
CA GLU A 386 10.13 16.91 -7.74
C GLU A 386 9.50 17.83 -8.81
N ARG A 387 8.99 17.24 -9.90
CA ARG A 387 8.28 18.02 -10.95
C ARG A 387 6.98 18.68 -10.48
N ALA A 388 6.32 18.11 -9.48
CA ALA A 388 5.10 18.70 -8.90
C ALA A 388 5.44 19.88 -7.98
N ILE A 389 6.53 19.82 -7.24
CA ILE A 389 7.03 20.89 -6.36
C ILE A 389 7.28 22.17 -7.14
N GLU A 390 7.75 22.10 -8.40
CA GLU A 390 7.91 23.28 -9.26
C GLU A 390 6.58 24.06 -9.51
N LEU A 391 5.46 23.40 -9.30
CA LEU A 391 4.12 23.97 -9.52
C LEU A 391 3.41 24.40 -8.23
N ALA A 392 4.05 24.17 -7.10
CA ALA A 392 3.50 24.41 -5.78
C ALA A 392 3.30 25.90 -5.48
N PRO A 393 2.40 26.26 -4.55
CA PRO A 393 2.21 27.64 -4.09
C PRO A 393 3.29 28.10 -3.08
N ARG A 394 4.16 27.18 -2.62
CA ARG A 394 5.31 27.42 -1.74
C ARG A 394 6.52 26.60 -2.19
N PRO A 395 7.75 27.02 -1.86
CA PRO A 395 8.90 26.15 -2.01
C PRO A 395 8.81 24.97 -1.04
N TYR A 396 9.41 23.83 -1.40
CA TYR A 396 9.47 22.66 -0.54
C TYR A 396 10.90 22.13 -0.41
N HIS A 397 11.24 21.69 0.80
CA HIS A 397 12.35 20.77 1.03
C HIS A 397 11.81 19.34 0.93
N LEU A 398 12.43 18.52 0.11
CA LEU A 398 12.12 17.10 -0.01
C LEU A 398 13.15 16.31 0.79
N VAL A 399 12.70 15.62 1.82
CA VAL A 399 13.51 14.77 2.69
C VAL A 399 13.13 13.32 2.40
N VAL A 400 14.10 12.52 1.98
CA VAL A 400 13.94 11.05 1.89
C VAL A 400 14.60 10.45 3.12
N LEU A 401 13.88 9.62 3.84
CA LEU A 401 14.37 8.98 5.06
C LEU A 401 13.96 7.51 5.10
N SER A 402 14.57 6.77 6.01
CA SER A 402 14.11 5.45 6.42
C SER A 402 14.05 5.41 7.93
N ASP A 403 13.08 4.73 8.47
CA ASP A 403 12.82 4.59 9.91
C ASP A 403 13.74 3.56 10.57
N HIS A 404 14.08 2.50 9.87
CA HIS A 404 15.04 1.47 10.29
C HIS A 404 15.69 0.79 9.08
N GLY A 405 16.53 -0.22 9.31
CA GLY A 405 17.04 -1.13 8.30
C GLY A 405 16.63 -2.57 8.61
N GLN A 406 16.99 -3.48 7.72
CA GLN A 406 16.81 -4.91 7.92
C GLN A 406 18.17 -5.62 7.92
N ALA A 407 18.28 -6.72 8.66
CA ALA A 407 19.45 -7.58 8.65
C ALA A 407 19.36 -8.61 7.52
N GLN A 408 20.46 -8.78 6.78
CA GLN A 408 20.57 -9.88 5.82
C GLN A 408 20.92 -11.16 6.59
N GLY A 409 20.05 -12.14 6.61
CA GLY A 409 20.32 -13.38 7.32
C GLY A 409 19.20 -14.41 7.16
N ARG A 410 19.51 -15.64 7.59
CA ARG A 410 18.52 -16.70 7.62
C ARG A 410 17.60 -16.52 8.84
N PRO A 411 16.30 -16.78 8.72
CA PRO A 411 15.38 -16.85 9.86
C PRO A 411 15.90 -17.77 10.96
N PHE A 412 15.55 -17.47 12.22
CA PHE A 412 16.07 -18.17 13.41
C PHE A 412 15.94 -19.69 13.29
N ARG A 413 14.75 -20.19 12.93
CA ARG A 413 14.50 -21.62 12.73
C ARG A 413 15.40 -22.26 11.67
N GLN A 414 15.61 -21.57 10.55
CA GLN A 414 16.46 -22.08 9.48
C GLN A 414 17.95 -22.12 9.88
N ARG A 415 18.36 -21.18 10.74
CA ARG A 415 19.75 -21.11 11.22
C ARG A 415 20.04 -22.10 12.30
N TYR A 416 19.12 -22.32 13.23
CA TYR A 416 19.34 -23.11 14.45
C TYR A 416 18.59 -24.45 14.48
N GLY A 417 17.69 -24.71 13.54
CA GLY A 417 16.91 -25.94 13.43
C GLY A 417 15.76 -26.07 14.44
N VAL A 418 15.60 -25.09 15.34
CA VAL A 418 14.58 -25.04 16.38
C VAL A 418 13.90 -23.68 16.41
N GLU A 419 12.67 -23.60 16.89
CA GLU A 419 12.00 -22.33 17.15
C GLU A 419 12.55 -21.67 18.44
N LEU A 420 12.49 -20.33 18.53
CA LEU A 420 12.90 -19.62 19.75
C LEU A 420 12.11 -20.08 20.98
N GLU A 421 10.82 -20.34 20.83
CA GLU A 421 9.94 -20.89 21.83
C GLU A 421 10.46 -22.23 22.40
N GLU A 422 10.90 -23.15 21.53
CA GLU A 422 11.43 -24.45 21.93
C GLU A 422 12.70 -24.30 22.77
N LEU A 423 13.55 -23.34 22.39
CA LEU A 423 14.77 -23.02 23.14
C LEU A 423 14.44 -22.51 24.55
N VAL A 424 13.48 -21.57 24.64
CA VAL A 424 13.05 -21.00 25.92
C VAL A 424 12.39 -22.04 26.79
N ARG A 425 11.53 -22.91 26.23
CA ARG A 425 10.88 -24.02 26.94
C ARG A 425 11.89 -24.99 27.50
N GLY A 426 12.95 -25.30 26.73
CA GLY A 426 14.05 -26.16 27.20
C GLY A 426 14.90 -25.55 28.32
N ALA A 427 14.95 -24.23 28.44
CA ALA A 427 15.68 -23.51 29.47
C ALA A 427 14.89 -23.31 30.78
N LEU A 428 13.57 -23.46 30.75
CA LEU A 428 12.71 -23.33 31.93
C LEU A 428 12.67 -24.66 32.70
N THR A 429 12.68 -24.57 34.04
CA THR A 429 12.58 -25.71 34.94
C THR A 429 11.14 -26.24 35.10
N GLY A 430 10.18 -25.66 34.40
CA GLY A 430 8.76 -26.03 34.40
C GLY A 430 7.88 -24.84 33.98
N GLY A 431 6.62 -25.10 33.70
CA GLY A 431 5.64 -24.11 33.25
C GLY A 431 5.45 -24.10 31.73
N GLU A 432 4.33 -23.58 31.32
CA GLU A 432 3.96 -23.44 29.89
C GLU A 432 4.55 -22.16 29.31
N VAL A 433 4.98 -22.24 28.05
CA VAL A 433 5.44 -21.09 27.27
C VAL A 433 4.36 -20.72 26.26
N TYR A 434 3.94 -19.47 26.30
CA TYR A 434 3.04 -18.91 25.31
C TYR A 434 3.85 -18.25 24.19
N ALA A 435 3.67 -18.72 22.97
CA ALA A 435 4.34 -18.19 21.79
C ALA A 435 3.36 -18.19 20.60
N PRO A 436 2.51 -17.18 20.48
CA PRO A 436 1.57 -17.10 19.37
C PRO A 436 2.35 -16.89 18.06
N ARG A 437 1.99 -17.66 17.04
CA ARG A 437 2.51 -17.43 15.70
C ARG A 437 1.99 -16.08 15.18
N ALA A 438 2.91 -15.19 14.87
CA ALA A 438 2.55 -13.93 14.27
C ALA A 438 1.88 -14.15 12.91
N PRO A 439 0.75 -13.51 12.62
CA PRO A 439 0.40 -13.25 11.25
C PRO A 439 1.48 -12.35 10.63
N ASP A 440 1.67 -12.47 9.32
CA ASP A 440 2.48 -11.59 8.51
C ASP A 440 2.09 -10.12 8.78
N GLU A 441 3.06 -9.21 8.89
CA GLU A 441 2.83 -7.79 9.23
C GLU A 441 1.90 -7.10 8.23
N GLY A 442 2.05 -7.40 6.93
CA GLY A 442 1.13 -6.96 5.89
C GLY A 442 -0.29 -7.50 6.05
N LEU A 443 -0.44 -8.76 6.50
CA LEU A 443 -1.74 -9.35 6.81
C LEU A 443 -2.40 -8.72 8.03
N SER A 444 -1.63 -8.32 9.04
CA SER A 444 -2.14 -7.63 10.24
C SER A 444 -2.69 -6.25 9.88
N SER A 445 -1.94 -5.46 9.11
CA SER A 445 -2.37 -4.13 8.64
C SER A 445 -3.66 -4.21 7.83
N LEU A 446 -3.76 -5.22 6.97
CA LEU A 446 -4.94 -5.51 6.18
C LEU A 446 -6.12 -5.98 7.03
N GLY A 447 -5.88 -6.82 8.04
CA GLY A 447 -6.87 -7.25 9.02
C GLY A 447 -7.47 -6.07 9.76
N GLY A 448 -6.63 -5.14 10.25
CA GLY A 448 -7.05 -3.90 10.88
C GLY A 448 -7.94 -3.03 9.97
N ALA A 449 -7.51 -2.79 8.74
CA ALA A 449 -8.29 -2.03 7.77
C ALA A 449 -9.65 -2.69 7.43
N LEU A 450 -9.70 -4.03 7.39
CA LEU A 450 -10.95 -4.77 7.20
C LEU A 450 -11.86 -4.72 8.43
N THR A 451 -11.30 -4.71 9.63
CA THR A 451 -12.04 -4.53 10.88
C THR A 451 -12.75 -3.19 10.88
N ASP A 452 -12.02 -2.13 10.58
CA ASP A 452 -12.57 -0.77 10.53
C ASP A 452 -13.66 -0.64 9.46
N ALA A 453 -13.42 -1.18 8.27
CA ALA A 453 -14.42 -1.18 7.19
C ALA A 453 -15.67 -2.02 7.51
N ARG A 454 -15.55 -3.05 8.36
CA ARG A 454 -16.67 -3.87 8.84
C ARG A 454 -17.54 -3.13 9.87
N ASP A 455 -16.89 -2.34 10.72
CA ASP A 455 -17.56 -1.58 11.78
C ASP A 455 -18.22 -0.28 11.24
N GLU A 456 -18.05 0.03 9.94
CA GLU A 456 -18.76 1.12 9.28
C GLU A 456 -20.26 0.84 9.08
N GLU A 457 -21.08 1.90 8.95
CA GLU A 457 -22.47 1.80 8.57
C GLU A 457 -22.65 1.78 7.05
N GLY A 458 -23.27 0.74 6.51
CA GLY A 458 -23.60 0.70 5.09
C GLY A 458 -23.79 -0.71 4.51
N PRO A 459 -24.23 -0.81 3.24
CA PRO A 459 -24.41 -2.11 2.58
C PRO A 459 -23.07 -2.86 2.42
N GLY A 460 -21.95 -2.16 2.20
CA GLY A 460 -20.63 -2.73 2.06
C GLY A 460 -20.13 -3.34 3.38
N ALA A 461 -20.29 -2.64 4.50
CA ALA A 461 -19.95 -3.13 5.82
C ALA A 461 -20.72 -4.41 6.20
N LYS A 462 -22.04 -4.46 5.91
CA LYS A 462 -22.86 -5.66 6.12
C LYS A 462 -22.39 -6.85 5.28
N MET A 463 -21.96 -6.60 4.05
CA MET A 463 -21.44 -7.65 3.17
C MET A 463 -20.08 -8.15 3.66
N LEU A 464 -19.22 -7.23 4.10
CA LEU A 464 -17.93 -7.57 4.70
C LEU A 464 -18.10 -8.34 6.01
N ALA A 465 -18.98 -7.90 6.90
CA ALA A 465 -19.29 -8.59 8.14
C ALA A 465 -19.77 -10.03 7.91
N ARG A 466 -20.50 -10.28 6.82
CA ARG A 466 -20.88 -11.65 6.42
C ARG A 466 -19.68 -12.44 5.88
N ALA A 467 -18.87 -11.83 5.04
CA ALA A 467 -17.70 -12.48 4.41
C ALA A 467 -16.59 -12.81 5.40
N THR A 468 -16.45 -12.03 6.48
CA THR A 468 -15.41 -12.19 7.50
C THR A 468 -15.91 -12.81 8.80
N ARG A 469 -17.18 -13.28 8.85
CA ARG A 469 -17.82 -13.79 10.08
C ARG A 469 -17.02 -14.86 10.80
N ASP A 470 -16.40 -15.78 10.04
CA ASP A 470 -15.62 -16.91 10.55
C ASP A 470 -14.15 -16.55 10.83
N ARG A 471 -13.78 -15.28 10.66
CA ARG A 471 -12.41 -14.76 10.81
C ARG A 471 -12.29 -13.63 11.80
N VAL A 472 -13.26 -13.49 12.69
CA VAL A 472 -13.28 -12.43 13.71
C VAL A 472 -12.90 -12.97 15.06
N VAL A 473 -11.94 -12.31 15.70
CA VAL A 473 -11.45 -12.60 17.05
C VAL A 473 -11.43 -11.30 17.83
N ASP A 474 -12.08 -11.27 18.98
CA ASP A 474 -12.22 -10.07 19.84
C ASP A 474 -12.70 -8.79 19.12
N GLY A 475 -13.47 -9.00 18.07
CA GLY A 475 -14.00 -7.91 17.24
C GLY A 475 -13.14 -7.60 16.01
N ASP A 476 -11.92 -8.09 15.91
CA ASP A 476 -11.00 -7.82 14.82
C ASP A 476 -10.96 -8.92 13.76
N VAL A 477 -10.80 -8.53 12.48
CA VAL A 477 -10.69 -9.47 11.36
C VAL A 477 -9.25 -9.97 11.27
N VAL A 478 -9.04 -11.26 11.54
CA VAL A 478 -7.74 -11.90 11.41
C VAL A 478 -7.61 -12.56 10.04
N LEU A 479 -6.60 -12.12 9.28
CA LEU A 479 -6.22 -12.69 7.99
C LEU A 479 -5.00 -13.60 8.17
N GLY A 480 -5.07 -14.81 7.64
CA GLY A 480 -3.93 -15.75 7.65
C GLY A 480 -4.36 -17.18 7.35
N PRO A 481 -3.42 -18.07 7.01
CA PRO A 481 -3.73 -19.46 6.67
C PRO A 481 -4.11 -20.32 7.88
N ASN A 482 -3.86 -19.87 9.12
CA ASN A 482 -4.00 -20.69 10.32
C ASN A 482 -5.18 -20.24 11.19
N ARG A 483 -6.23 -21.09 11.29
CA ARG A 483 -7.27 -20.98 12.32
C ARG A 483 -6.69 -20.98 13.75
N HIS A 484 -5.55 -21.65 13.96
CA HIS A 484 -4.88 -21.71 15.26
C HIS A 484 -4.30 -20.37 15.73
N ALA A 485 -3.91 -19.47 14.85
CA ALA A 485 -3.48 -18.11 15.24
C ALA A 485 -4.62 -17.30 15.90
N VAL A 486 -5.85 -17.65 15.58
CA VAL A 486 -7.08 -17.08 16.15
C VAL A 486 -7.33 -17.63 17.55
N GLU A 487 -7.15 -18.93 17.74
CA GLU A 487 -7.30 -19.58 19.04
C GLU A 487 -6.17 -19.18 20.00
N ASP A 488 -4.96 -19.00 19.48
CA ASP A 488 -3.79 -18.56 20.25
C ASP A 488 -3.94 -17.12 20.78
N SER A 489 -4.66 -16.23 20.10
CA SER A 489 -4.87 -14.86 20.58
C SER A 489 -5.87 -14.76 21.75
N LEU A 490 -6.68 -15.79 21.97
CA LEU A 490 -7.63 -15.87 23.09
C LEU A 490 -6.99 -16.43 24.38
N VAL A 491 -5.72 -16.83 24.31
CA VAL A 491 -5.02 -17.38 25.47
C VAL A 491 -4.58 -16.25 26.40
N ASP A 492 -4.92 -16.36 27.68
CA ASP A 492 -4.45 -15.46 28.72
C ASP A 492 -2.93 -15.66 28.93
N ALA A 493 -2.16 -14.81 28.27
CA ALA A 493 -0.70 -14.85 28.32
C ALA A 493 -0.13 -14.70 29.73
N SER A 494 -0.87 -14.04 30.64
CA SER A 494 -0.46 -13.82 32.03
C SER A 494 -0.33 -15.10 32.87
N ARG A 495 -0.98 -16.20 32.43
CA ARG A 495 -0.97 -17.51 33.11
C ARG A 495 0.21 -18.40 32.73
N HIS A 496 1.07 -17.93 31.82
CA HIS A 496 2.20 -18.71 31.33
C HIS A 496 3.49 -18.32 32.06
N ALA A 497 4.42 -19.28 32.20
CA ALA A 497 5.71 -19.03 32.82
C ALA A 497 6.58 -18.04 32.00
N ALA A 498 6.43 -18.08 30.68
CA ALA A 498 7.06 -17.15 29.77
C ALA A 498 6.17 -16.85 28.56
N VAL A 499 6.27 -15.63 28.04
CA VAL A 499 5.69 -15.18 26.78
C VAL A 499 6.84 -14.91 25.82
N VAL A 500 6.86 -15.58 24.66
CA VAL A 500 7.89 -15.43 23.64
C VAL A 500 7.27 -14.83 22.39
N LEU A 501 7.71 -13.62 22.02
CA LEU A 501 7.24 -12.91 20.84
C LEU A 501 8.42 -12.60 19.94
N ALA A 502 8.28 -12.87 18.66
CA ALA A 502 9.25 -12.49 17.64
C ALA A 502 8.71 -11.27 16.86
N SER A 503 9.60 -10.32 16.55
CA SER A 503 9.30 -9.12 15.79
C SER A 503 10.53 -8.76 14.97
N GLY A 504 10.50 -9.02 13.65
CA GLY A 504 11.66 -8.84 12.78
C GLY A 504 12.90 -9.59 13.27
N GLY A 505 14.01 -8.91 13.47
CA GLY A 505 15.25 -9.45 14.03
C GLY A 505 15.27 -9.55 15.56
N LEU A 506 14.18 -9.20 16.26
CA LEU A 506 14.08 -9.11 17.71
C LEU A 506 13.26 -10.26 18.28
N GLY A 507 13.78 -10.92 19.32
CA GLY A 507 13.04 -11.92 20.11
C GLY A 507 12.82 -11.40 21.54
N LEU A 508 11.56 -11.24 21.92
CA LEU A 508 11.16 -10.78 23.25
C LEU A 508 10.74 -11.96 24.11
N ILE A 509 11.34 -12.08 25.28
CA ILE A 509 11.00 -13.09 26.27
C ILE A 509 10.52 -12.37 27.53
N SER A 510 9.23 -12.43 27.79
CA SER A 510 8.62 -11.84 28.97
C SER A 510 8.29 -12.93 29.99
N LEU A 511 8.55 -12.62 31.28
CA LEU A 511 8.21 -13.48 32.40
C LEU A 511 7.07 -12.78 33.17
N PRO A 512 5.79 -13.16 32.97
CA PRO A 512 4.64 -12.43 33.52
C PRO A 512 4.65 -12.30 35.04
N GLU A 513 5.06 -13.36 35.75
CA GLU A 513 5.07 -13.39 37.23
C GLU A 513 6.27 -12.65 37.84
N ARG A 514 7.29 -12.29 37.05
CA ARG A 514 8.49 -11.59 37.55
C ARG A 514 8.41 -10.11 37.24
N LYS A 515 8.57 -9.29 38.27
CA LYS A 515 8.69 -7.81 38.13
C LYS A 515 10.01 -7.44 37.49
#